data_034a3e1ccfc122e13a70ad6d79849905
#
_entry.id   034a3e1ccfc122e13a70ad6d79849905
#
_cell.length_a   1.000
_cell.length_b   1.000
_cell.length_c   1.000
_cell.angle_alpha   90.00
_cell.angle_beta   90.00
_cell.angle_gamma   90.00
#
_symmetry.space_group_name_H-M   'P 1'
#
loop_
_entity.id
_entity.type
_entity.pdbx_description
1 polymer ?
#
loop_
_entity_poly.entity_id
_entity_poly.type
_entity_poly.pdbx_seq_one_letter_code
_entity_poly.pdbx_strand_id
1 'polypeptide(L)'
;MMRFIQSPNRTTRPDRHVSLVVIHYTASLSFSGTVSWFVNPAAQVSAHYLVGRDGEIAQFVDEADVAWHAGRAAEWPVGTGGVNSRSIGIELVGTATSGFTGSQLGSLWALLAGIVRRHRIAPENVVGHKDVLPAQKIDPDGLGSQFPWPVARAVAQAALTDTAVEVHGGSDA
;
A
#
# COMPACT_ATOMS: atom_id res chain seq x y z
N MET A 1 12.06 0.97 14.01
CA MET A 1 10.76 0.61 14.63
C MET A 1 9.69 1.41 13.92
N MET A 2 8.62 0.78 13.39
CA MET A 2 7.49 1.47 12.75
C MET A 2 6.71 2.29 13.78
N ARG A 3 6.37 3.55 13.45
CA ARG A 3 5.55 4.43 14.31
C ARG A 3 4.08 4.33 13.89
N PHE A 4 3.17 4.26 14.86
CA PHE A 4 1.74 4.42 14.62
C PHE A 4 1.31 5.85 14.96
N ILE A 5 0.75 6.56 13.98
CA ILE A 5 0.29 7.96 14.08
C ILE A 5 -1.14 8.01 13.53
N GLN A 6 -2.14 7.93 14.38
CA GLN A 6 -3.52 7.74 13.93
C GLN A 6 -4.06 8.90 13.09
N SER A 7 -4.52 8.60 11.88
CA SER A 7 -5.27 9.53 11.03
C SER A 7 -6.76 9.56 11.43
N PRO A 8 -7.40 10.75 11.50
CA PRO A 8 -8.84 10.87 11.64
C PRO A 8 -9.60 10.52 10.33
N ASN A 9 -8.92 10.53 9.19
CA ASN A 9 -9.48 10.32 7.84
C ASN A 9 -9.63 8.82 7.55
N ARG A 10 -10.52 8.15 8.27
CA ARG A 10 -10.76 6.72 8.17
C ARG A 10 -12.20 6.36 8.47
N THR A 11 -12.62 5.18 8.06
CA THR A 11 -13.90 4.58 8.43
C THR A 11 -13.71 3.11 8.81
N THR A 12 -14.66 2.53 9.51
CA THR A 12 -14.64 1.10 9.83
C THR A 12 -14.81 0.27 8.56
N ARG A 13 -14.01 -0.79 8.41
CA ARG A 13 -14.11 -1.75 7.29
C ARG A 13 -15.30 -2.68 7.54
N PRO A 14 -16.26 -2.77 6.58
CA PRO A 14 -17.54 -3.45 6.84
C PRO A 14 -17.37 -4.94 7.12
N ASP A 15 -16.52 -5.63 6.36
CA ASP A 15 -16.39 -7.11 6.39
C ASP A 15 -14.97 -7.58 6.77
N ARG A 16 -14.08 -6.66 7.15
CA ARG A 16 -12.67 -6.92 7.44
C ARG A 16 -11.87 -7.62 6.31
N HIS A 17 -12.48 -7.76 5.14
CA HIS A 17 -11.83 -8.41 4.01
C HIS A 17 -10.91 -7.46 3.26
N VAL A 18 -9.63 -7.82 3.17
CA VAL A 18 -8.61 -7.14 2.35
C VAL A 18 -8.19 -8.08 1.24
N SER A 19 -8.33 -7.65 0.00
CA SER A 19 -7.96 -8.43 -1.18
C SER A 19 -7.03 -7.69 -2.15
N LEU A 20 -6.63 -6.46 -1.80
CA LEU A 20 -5.89 -5.58 -2.71
C LEU A 20 -4.85 -4.76 -1.94
N VAL A 21 -3.69 -4.54 -2.55
CA VAL A 21 -2.73 -3.50 -2.16
C VAL A 21 -2.66 -2.46 -3.26
N VAL A 22 -2.81 -1.19 -2.91
CA VAL A 22 -2.65 -0.08 -3.85
C VAL A 22 -1.41 0.72 -3.46
N ILE A 23 -0.46 0.86 -4.38
CA ILE A 23 0.78 1.59 -4.19
C ILE A 23 0.66 2.95 -4.86
N HIS A 24 1.08 3.99 -4.12
CA HIS A 24 1.04 5.39 -4.51
C HIS A 24 2.41 6.04 -4.38
N TYR A 25 2.56 7.27 -4.89
CA TYR A 25 3.56 8.22 -4.42
C TYR A 25 2.87 9.50 -3.93
N THR A 26 3.47 10.18 -2.95
CA THR A 26 2.86 11.31 -2.23
C THR A 26 2.77 12.61 -3.04
N ALA A 27 3.36 12.68 -4.23
CA ALA A 27 3.60 13.92 -4.99
C ALA A 27 4.39 14.98 -4.18
N SER A 28 5.13 14.55 -3.17
CA SER A 28 5.94 15.37 -2.27
C SER A 28 7.22 14.65 -1.87
N LEU A 29 8.30 15.38 -1.63
CA LEU A 29 9.55 14.85 -1.07
C LEU A 29 9.62 15.00 0.45
N SER A 30 8.57 15.51 1.10
CA SER A 30 8.52 15.75 2.54
C SER A 30 7.76 14.65 3.28
N PHE A 31 8.47 13.80 4.02
CA PHE A 31 7.86 12.82 4.91
C PHE A 31 6.99 13.52 5.99
N SER A 32 7.56 14.50 6.69
CA SER A 32 6.86 15.23 7.75
C SER A 32 5.66 16.03 7.24
N GLY A 33 5.76 16.59 6.03
CA GLY A 33 4.64 17.26 5.36
C GLY A 33 3.49 16.29 5.07
N THR A 34 3.80 15.09 4.58
CA THR A 34 2.79 14.04 4.35
C THR A 34 2.17 13.55 5.66
N VAL A 35 2.98 13.39 6.73
CA VAL A 35 2.46 13.07 8.07
C VAL A 35 1.44 14.13 8.50
N SER A 36 1.80 15.42 8.43
CA SER A 36 0.90 16.53 8.80
C SER A 36 -0.38 16.54 7.96
N TRP A 37 -0.28 16.18 6.68
CA TRP A 37 -1.43 16.11 5.78
C TRP A 37 -2.39 14.98 6.16
N PHE A 38 -1.88 13.78 6.44
CA PHE A 38 -2.72 12.62 6.78
C PHE A 38 -3.40 12.74 8.15
N VAL A 39 -2.84 13.48 9.11
CA VAL A 39 -3.46 13.71 10.41
C VAL A 39 -4.39 14.93 10.44
N ASN A 40 -4.44 15.71 9.36
CA ASN A 40 -5.36 16.83 9.25
C ASN A 40 -6.75 16.36 8.81
N PRO A 41 -7.81 16.51 9.63
CA PRO A 41 -9.15 16.06 9.24
C PRO A 41 -9.70 16.81 8.02
N ALA A 42 -9.26 18.04 7.77
CA ALA A 42 -9.69 18.82 6.60
C ALA A 42 -9.10 18.29 5.27
N ALA A 43 -8.04 17.49 5.33
CA ALA A 43 -7.43 16.90 4.14
C ALA A 43 -8.34 15.86 3.46
N GLN A 44 -9.21 15.17 4.22
CA GLN A 44 -10.14 14.15 3.72
C GLN A 44 -9.41 13.03 2.92
N VAL A 45 -8.14 12.77 3.27
CA VAL A 45 -7.27 11.77 2.65
C VAL A 45 -6.38 11.12 3.69
N SER A 46 -6.05 9.86 3.51
CA SER A 46 -5.10 9.10 4.31
C SER A 46 -4.58 7.89 3.53
N ALA A 47 -3.55 7.23 4.03
CA ALA A 47 -3.16 5.89 3.63
C ALA A 47 -2.96 5.02 4.89
N HIS A 48 -2.84 3.71 4.72
CA HIS A 48 -2.50 2.84 5.84
C HIS A 48 -1.04 3.06 6.24
N TYR A 49 -0.15 3.16 5.25
CA TYR A 49 1.29 3.27 5.45
C TYR A 49 1.92 4.38 4.60
N LEU A 50 2.97 4.99 5.14
CA LEU A 50 3.87 5.89 4.45
C LEU A 50 5.29 5.35 4.57
N VAL A 51 6.01 5.27 3.45
CA VAL A 51 7.42 4.85 3.39
C VAL A 51 8.28 6.02 2.93
N GLY A 52 9.19 6.46 3.79
CA GLY A 52 10.15 7.52 3.53
C GLY A 52 11.25 7.10 2.57
N ARG A 53 11.96 8.07 2.01
CA ARG A 53 13.08 7.84 1.09
C ARG A 53 14.29 7.17 1.78
N ASP A 54 14.43 7.33 3.09
CA ASP A 54 15.43 6.67 3.94
C ASP A 54 15.01 5.28 4.42
N GLY A 55 13.76 4.86 4.10
CA GLY A 55 13.17 3.60 4.52
C GLY A 55 12.38 3.69 5.85
N GLU A 56 12.24 4.89 6.45
CA GLU A 56 11.33 5.05 7.60
C GLU A 56 9.90 4.65 7.22
N ILE A 57 9.19 3.93 8.11
CA ILE A 57 7.78 3.57 7.93
C ILE A 57 6.94 4.18 9.03
N ALA A 58 5.84 4.84 8.66
CA ALA A 58 4.77 5.21 9.57
C ALA A 58 3.46 4.55 9.15
N GLN A 59 2.66 4.11 10.14
CA GLN A 59 1.30 3.61 9.95
C GLN A 59 0.32 4.67 10.45
N PHE A 60 -0.74 4.95 9.67
CA PHE A 60 -1.76 5.97 10.00
C PHE A 60 -3.15 5.40 10.22
N VAL A 61 -3.47 4.30 9.58
CA VAL A 61 -4.77 3.63 9.69
C VAL A 61 -4.50 2.14 9.96
N ASP A 62 -5.24 1.57 10.90
CA ASP A 62 -5.20 0.13 11.16
C ASP A 62 -5.71 -0.63 9.93
N GLU A 63 -5.14 -1.80 9.63
CA GLU A 63 -5.57 -2.61 8.48
C GLU A 63 -7.03 -3.09 8.62
N ALA A 64 -7.56 -3.11 9.84
CA ALA A 64 -8.97 -3.41 10.11
C ALA A 64 -9.92 -2.26 9.75
N ASP A 65 -9.40 -1.05 9.51
CA ASP A 65 -10.15 0.12 9.08
C ASP A 65 -9.92 0.41 7.58
N VAL A 66 -10.64 1.38 7.07
CA VAL A 66 -10.56 1.86 5.67
C VAL A 66 -9.82 3.19 5.65
N ALA A 67 -8.66 3.25 5.01
CA ALA A 67 -8.01 4.51 4.66
C ALA A 67 -8.61 5.10 3.37
N TRP A 68 -8.51 6.43 3.22
CA TRP A 68 -9.09 7.15 2.09
C TRP A 68 -7.98 7.55 1.10
N HIS A 69 -7.47 6.56 0.30
CA HIS A 69 -6.30 6.74 -0.56
C HIS A 69 -6.58 6.71 -2.06
N ALA A 70 -7.57 5.92 -2.52
CA ALA A 70 -7.78 5.70 -3.96
C ALA A 70 -8.90 6.55 -4.56
N GLY A 71 -9.66 7.29 -3.73
CA GLY A 71 -10.83 8.04 -4.16
C GLY A 71 -12.09 7.16 -4.35
N ARG A 72 -13.24 7.82 -4.54
CA ARG A 72 -14.54 7.13 -4.65
C ARG A 72 -14.77 6.49 -6.01
N ALA A 73 -14.14 7.04 -7.05
CA ALA A 73 -14.31 6.57 -8.43
C ALA A 73 -13.33 5.43 -8.79
N ALA A 74 -12.45 5.01 -7.86
CA ALA A 74 -11.50 3.93 -8.11
C ALA A 74 -12.20 2.57 -8.17
N GLU A 75 -11.81 1.75 -9.16
CA GLU A 75 -12.41 0.45 -9.47
C GLU A 75 -11.33 -0.61 -9.74
N TRP A 76 -11.52 -1.82 -9.19
CA TRP A 76 -10.67 -2.97 -9.47
C TRP A 76 -11.36 -4.31 -9.16
N PRO A 77 -11.49 -5.24 -10.09
CA PRO A 77 -11.43 -4.96 -11.56
C PRO A 77 -12.36 -3.82 -11.94
N VAL A 78 -12.16 -3.24 -13.12
CA VAL A 78 -12.98 -2.12 -13.62
C VAL A 78 -14.46 -2.44 -13.49
N GLY A 79 -15.26 -1.49 -13.00
CA GLY A 79 -16.71 -1.63 -12.81
C GLY A 79 -17.14 -2.23 -11.47
N THR A 80 -16.20 -2.56 -10.55
CA THR A 80 -16.56 -3.14 -9.25
C THR A 80 -16.58 -2.15 -8.09
N GLY A 81 -15.97 -0.95 -8.24
CA GLY A 81 -15.92 0.11 -7.20
C GLY A 81 -15.32 -0.33 -5.87
N GLY A 82 -15.45 0.52 -4.88
CA GLY A 82 -15.14 0.19 -3.49
C GLY A 82 -13.68 -0.17 -3.18
N VAL A 83 -12.72 0.36 -3.94
CA VAL A 83 -11.28 0.04 -3.77
C VAL A 83 -10.80 0.29 -2.34
N ASN A 84 -11.11 1.44 -1.75
CA ASN A 84 -10.69 1.74 -0.38
C ASN A 84 -11.17 0.69 0.63
N SER A 85 -12.42 0.22 0.50
CA SER A 85 -13.03 -0.71 1.48
C SER A 85 -12.42 -2.11 1.48
N ARG A 86 -11.63 -2.48 0.48
CA ARG A 86 -11.02 -3.83 0.35
C ARG A 86 -9.52 -3.80 0.09
N SER A 87 -8.88 -2.63 0.27
CA SER A 87 -7.44 -2.47 0.01
C SER A 87 -6.67 -1.94 1.21
N ILE A 88 -5.36 -2.16 1.15
CA ILE A 88 -4.35 -1.45 1.94
C ILE A 88 -3.65 -0.47 1.01
N GLY A 89 -3.69 0.82 1.33
CA GLY A 89 -2.96 1.87 0.61
C GLY A 89 -1.58 2.10 1.21
N ILE A 90 -0.55 2.10 0.36
CA ILE A 90 0.85 2.40 0.74
C ILE A 90 1.30 3.61 -0.07
N GLU A 91 1.72 4.66 0.61
CA GLU A 91 2.29 5.87 0.02
C GLU A 91 3.82 5.85 0.09
N LEU A 92 4.47 6.13 -1.02
CA LEU A 92 5.92 6.30 -1.11
C LEU A 92 6.24 7.80 -1.20
N VAL A 93 7.07 8.31 -0.30
CA VAL A 93 7.54 9.70 -0.41
C VAL A 93 8.28 9.89 -1.73
N GLY A 94 7.71 10.69 -2.61
CA GLY A 94 8.23 10.88 -3.97
C GLY A 94 7.31 11.67 -4.85
N THR A 95 7.82 12.00 -6.04
CA THR A 95 7.10 12.71 -7.10
C THR A 95 7.13 11.90 -8.39
N ALA A 96 6.40 12.35 -9.41
CA ALA A 96 6.37 11.73 -10.74
C ALA A 96 7.77 11.55 -11.40
N THR A 97 8.78 12.26 -10.93
CA THR A 97 10.14 12.26 -11.52
C THR A 97 11.25 11.92 -10.54
N SER A 98 10.94 11.76 -9.24
CA SER A 98 11.98 11.59 -8.21
C SER A 98 12.64 10.22 -8.21
N GLY A 99 12.00 9.21 -8.79
CA GLY A 99 12.36 7.81 -8.60
C GLY A 99 12.26 7.36 -7.14
N PHE A 100 12.66 6.13 -6.89
CA PHE A 100 12.64 5.49 -5.57
C PHE A 100 14.07 5.15 -5.13
N THR A 101 14.35 5.27 -3.83
CA THR A 101 15.66 4.88 -3.27
C THR A 101 15.70 3.40 -2.94
N GLY A 102 16.90 2.82 -2.85
CA GLY A 102 17.07 1.42 -2.43
C GLY A 102 16.54 1.15 -1.03
N SER A 103 16.78 2.08 -0.07
CA SER A 103 16.26 1.98 1.31
C SER A 103 14.74 1.98 1.34
N GLN A 104 14.11 2.88 0.56
CA GLN A 104 12.66 2.97 0.43
C GLN A 104 12.05 1.68 -0.12
N LEU A 105 12.61 1.16 -1.23
CA LEU A 105 12.15 -0.07 -1.83
C LEU A 105 12.38 -1.28 -0.93
N GLY A 106 13.52 -1.37 -0.24
CA GLY A 106 13.78 -2.43 0.73
C GLY A 106 12.73 -2.48 1.85
N SER A 107 12.37 -1.32 2.40
CA SER A 107 11.32 -1.19 3.41
C SER A 107 9.94 -1.52 2.86
N LEU A 108 9.65 -1.09 1.62
CA LEU A 108 8.40 -1.43 0.93
C LEU A 108 8.25 -2.95 0.75
N TRP A 109 9.30 -3.64 0.32
CA TRP A 109 9.24 -5.09 0.09
C TRP A 109 8.98 -5.88 1.37
N ALA A 110 9.63 -5.51 2.47
CA ALA A 110 9.38 -6.11 3.78
C ALA A 110 7.94 -5.87 4.26
N LEU A 111 7.44 -4.64 4.11
CA LEU A 111 6.05 -4.28 4.45
C LEU A 111 5.04 -5.04 3.58
N LEU A 112 5.25 -5.05 2.27
CA LEU A 112 4.38 -5.73 1.30
C LEU A 112 4.28 -7.23 1.59
N ALA A 113 5.41 -7.90 1.82
CA ALA A 113 5.44 -9.32 2.17
C ALA A 113 4.61 -9.61 3.44
N GLY A 114 4.73 -8.76 4.47
CA GLY A 114 3.94 -8.87 5.68
C GLY A 114 2.44 -8.71 5.45
N ILE A 115 2.01 -7.72 4.67
CA ILE A 115 0.60 -7.48 4.30
C ILE A 115 0.05 -8.66 3.49
N VAL A 116 0.76 -9.07 2.46
CA VAL A 116 0.36 -10.20 1.59
C VAL A 116 0.18 -11.47 2.40
N ARG A 117 1.10 -11.77 3.33
CA ARG A 117 1.01 -12.95 4.19
C ARG A 117 -0.21 -12.91 5.10
N ARG A 118 -0.48 -11.77 5.75
CA ARG A 118 -1.63 -11.61 6.67
C ARG A 118 -2.97 -11.74 5.96
N HIS A 119 -3.10 -11.13 4.79
CA HIS A 119 -4.38 -11.03 4.06
C HIS A 119 -4.52 -12.00 2.89
N ARG A 120 -3.49 -12.81 2.61
CA ARG A 120 -3.48 -13.80 1.51
C ARG A 120 -3.76 -13.15 0.14
N ILE A 121 -3.18 -11.98 -0.11
CA ILE A 121 -3.42 -11.19 -1.33
C ILE A 121 -2.67 -11.82 -2.50
N ALA A 122 -3.38 -12.11 -3.59
CA ALA A 122 -2.78 -12.64 -4.81
C ALA A 122 -1.82 -11.61 -5.45
N PRO A 123 -0.69 -12.02 -6.05
CA PRO A 123 0.31 -11.11 -6.62
C PRO A 123 -0.24 -10.14 -7.67
N GLU A 124 -1.23 -10.55 -8.46
CA GLU A 124 -1.93 -9.72 -9.44
C GLU A 124 -2.77 -8.60 -8.80
N ASN A 125 -3.11 -8.73 -7.53
CA ASN A 125 -3.84 -7.74 -6.74
C ASN A 125 -2.90 -6.77 -5.99
N VAL A 126 -1.60 -6.76 -6.30
CA VAL A 126 -0.68 -5.69 -5.95
C VAL A 126 -0.60 -4.74 -7.14
N VAL A 127 -1.25 -3.59 -7.03
CA VAL A 127 -1.52 -2.66 -8.14
C VAL A 127 -1.11 -1.23 -7.80
N GLY A 128 -1.03 -0.38 -8.81
CA GLY A 128 -0.84 1.07 -8.64
C GLY A 128 -2.16 1.84 -8.62
N HIS A 129 -2.11 3.09 -8.18
CA HIS A 129 -3.26 3.98 -8.29
C HIS A 129 -3.71 4.15 -9.75
N LYS A 130 -2.75 4.18 -10.68
CA LYS A 130 -3.01 4.22 -12.13
C LYS A 130 -3.85 3.06 -12.63
N ASP A 131 -3.78 1.90 -11.98
CA ASP A 131 -4.50 0.69 -12.42
C ASP A 131 -5.97 0.72 -11.96
N VAL A 132 -6.24 1.38 -10.83
CA VAL A 132 -7.59 1.51 -10.25
C VAL A 132 -8.30 2.81 -10.65
N LEU A 133 -7.56 3.79 -11.19
CA LEU A 133 -8.10 5.07 -11.68
C LEU A 133 -7.32 5.58 -12.91
N PRO A 134 -7.27 4.82 -14.01
CA PRO A 134 -6.33 5.03 -15.12
C PRO A 134 -6.52 6.35 -15.86
N ALA A 135 -7.74 6.91 -15.89
CA ALA A 135 -8.00 8.18 -16.56
C ALA A 135 -7.46 9.41 -15.82
N GLN A 136 -7.04 9.28 -14.55
CA GLN A 136 -6.70 10.41 -13.70
C GLN A 136 -5.36 10.26 -12.98
N LYS A 137 -4.80 9.05 -12.90
CA LYS A 137 -3.64 8.73 -12.08
C LYS A 137 -2.54 8.05 -12.88
N ILE A 138 -1.31 8.37 -12.51
CA ILE A 138 -0.08 7.80 -13.10
C ILE A 138 0.82 7.15 -12.04
N ASP A 139 0.50 7.34 -10.76
CA ASP A 139 1.30 6.81 -9.66
C ASP A 139 1.10 5.29 -9.48
N PRO A 140 2.14 4.57 -9.07
CA PRO A 140 3.47 5.04 -8.71
C PRO A 140 4.48 5.15 -9.87
N ASP A 141 4.12 4.87 -11.12
CA ASP A 141 5.08 4.86 -12.24
C ASP A 141 5.63 6.25 -12.59
N GLY A 142 4.79 7.30 -12.57
CA GLY A 142 5.21 8.67 -12.84
C GLY A 142 5.65 8.91 -14.29
N LEU A 143 6.43 9.98 -14.52
CA LEU A 143 6.87 10.48 -15.85
C LEU A 143 8.32 10.09 -16.19
N GLY A 144 8.85 9.00 -15.72
CA GLY A 144 10.23 8.65 -16.06
C GLY A 144 10.92 7.64 -15.15
N SER A 145 10.30 7.29 -14.03
CA SER A 145 10.77 6.21 -13.19
C SER A 145 9.67 5.16 -13.12
N GLN A 146 9.89 4.06 -13.80
CA GLN A 146 8.97 2.95 -13.72
C GLN A 146 9.07 2.29 -12.35
N PHE A 147 7.94 2.07 -11.70
CA PHE A 147 7.89 1.28 -10.49
C PHE A 147 8.25 -0.18 -10.81
N PRO A 148 9.08 -0.88 -9.99
CA PRO A 148 9.57 -2.21 -10.31
C PRO A 148 8.51 -3.31 -10.06
N TRP A 149 7.44 -3.33 -10.84
CA TRP A 149 6.31 -4.26 -10.75
C TRP A 149 6.71 -5.74 -10.73
N PRO A 150 7.70 -6.20 -11.54
CA PRO A 150 8.12 -7.60 -11.48
C PRO A 150 8.64 -7.99 -10.10
N VAL A 151 9.38 -7.09 -9.42
CA VAL A 151 9.88 -7.32 -8.06
C VAL A 151 8.73 -7.34 -7.05
N ALA A 152 7.80 -6.39 -7.12
CA ALA A 152 6.63 -6.34 -6.24
C ALA A 152 5.81 -7.64 -6.29
N ARG A 153 5.56 -8.14 -7.49
CA ARG A 153 4.82 -9.40 -7.71
C ARG A 153 5.60 -10.62 -7.25
N ALA A 154 6.91 -10.65 -7.46
CA ALA A 154 7.77 -11.73 -6.97
C ALA A 154 7.80 -11.77 -5.43
N VAL A 155 7.86 -10.61 -4.76
CA VAL A 155 7.76 -10.49 -3.29
C VAL A 155 6.42 -11.01 -2.80
N ALA A 156 5.33 -10.63 -3.44
CA ALA A 156 3.99 -11.10 -3.09
C ALA A 156 3.84 -12.62 -3.26
N GLN A 157 4.35 -13.17 -4.36
CA GLN A 157 4.35 -14.62 -4.61
C GLN A 157 5.16 -15.38 -3.56
N ALA A 158 6.37 -14.94 -3.26
CA ALA A 158 7.22 -15.55 -2.24
C ALA A 158 6.56 -15.54 -0.85
N ALA A 159 5.92 -14.42 -0.48
CA ALA A 159 5.24 -14.28 0.81
C ALA A 159 4.07 -15.28 1.00
N LEU A 160 3.45 -15.72 -0.09
CA LEU A 160 2.37 -16.74 -0.04
C LEU A 160 2.93 -18.16 0.07
N THR A 161 4.09 -18.43 -0.52
CA THR A 161 4.72 -19.78 -0.52
C THR A 161 5.40 -20.09 0.81
N ASP A 162 6.03 -19.11 1.47
CA ASP A 162 6.71 -19.31 2.76
C ASP A 162 5.76 -19.83 3.87
N THR A 163 4.48 -19.44 3.82
CA THR A 163 3.46 -19.93 4.76
C THR A 163 3.02 -21.38 4.50
N ALA A 164 3.25 -21.93 3.30
CA ALA A 164 2.88 -23.30 2.98
C ALA A 164 3.86 -24.33 3.60
N VAL A 165 5.09 -23.94 3.89
CA VAL A 165 6.11 -24.80 4.49
C VAL A 165 5.87 -25.05 5.98
N GLU A 166 5.35 -24.05 6.72
CA GLU A 166 5.10 -24.17 8.16
C GLU A 166 3.91 -25.09 8.51
N VAL A 167 2.97 -25.27 7.60
CA VAL A 167 1.76 -26.10 7.84
C VAL A 167 2.02 -27.60 7.62
N HIS A 168 3.07 -27.98 6.92
CA HIS A 168 3.38 -29.39 6.60
C HIS A 168 4.48 -30.00 7.50
N GLY A 169 5.06 -29.24 8.42
CA GLY A 169 6.11 -29.69 9.34
C GLY A 169 5.64 -30.22 10.70
N GLY A 170 4.34 -30.40 10.91
CA GLY A 170 3.74 -30.71 12.21
C GLY A 170 2.87 -31.98 12.28
N SER A 171 3.30 -33.09 11.61
CA SER A 171 2.70 -34.39 11.91
C SER A 171 3.62 -35.54 11.50
N ASP A 172 4.63 -35.80 12.33
CA ASP A 172 5.22 -37.13 12.49
C ASP A 172 6.01 -37.14 13.79
N ALA A 173 5.35 -37.52 14.87
CA ALA A 173 5.93 -38.11 16.08
C ALA A 173 4.82 -38.74 16.90
#